data_60fb8aa0c7fe00ae2feb3a8c39f5acf8
#
_entry.id   60fb8aa0c7fe00ae2feb3a8c39f5acf8
#
_cell.length_a   1.000
_cell.length_b   1.000
_cell.length_c   1.000
_cell.angle_alpha   90.00
_cell.angle_beta   90.00
_cell.angle_gamma   90.00
#
_symmetry.space_group_name_H-M   'P 1'
#
loop_
_entity.id
_entity.type
_entity.pdbx_description
1 polymer ?
#
loop_
_entity_poly.entity_id
_entity_poly.type
_entity_poly.pdbx_seq_one_letter_code
_entity_poly.pdbx_strand_id
1 'polypeptide(L)'
;MKTIERRYLSQPIELKADEKTGQQKIVGYGAVFESRSENLGGFTEVIAKGAFDEVLKNDVRALFNHDPNFVLGRSSSGTLRLSVDDYGLRYEIDAPQTQTVRDLVLEPMARGDITGSSFGFSVEKDKWSEGEDGSITRSIEKISRLLDVSPVTYPAYPETDVALRSLSEHQESKVKPNIEEKREEGCEECRTKDIRISRLSKSLEIHKRFTAA
;
A
#
# COMPACT_ATOMS: atom_id res chain seq x y z
N MET A 1 10.69 4.87 11.12
CA MET A 1 10.04 3.62 10.66
C MET A 1 9.43 3.92 9.30
N LYS A 2 9.61 3.06 8.29
CA LYS A 2 8.94 3.25 7.00
C LYS A 2 7.43 3.07 7.21
N THR A 3 6.63 3.91 6.57
CA THR A 3 5.17 3.89 6.69
C THR A 3 4.60 2.62 6.07
N ILE A 4 3.57 2.04 6.70
CA ILE A 4 2.84 0.90 6.17
C ILE A 4 1.73 1.43 5.26
N GLU A 5 1.74 0.97 4.03
CA GLU A 5 0.71 1.26 3.03
C GLU A 5 -0.18 0.04 2.82
N ARG A 6 -1.43 0.26 2.42
CA ARG A 6 -2.35 -0.80 2.02
C ARG A 6 -2.93 -0.49 0.66
N ARG A 7 -3.06 -1.52 -0.18
CA ARG A 7 -3.71 -1.41 -1.49
C ARG A 7 -4.72 -2.52 -1.65
N TYR A 8 -5.83 -2.12 -2.22
CA TYR A 8 -6.94 -3.01 -2.54
C TYR A 8 -6.88 -3.44 -4.01
N LEU A 9 -7.29 -4.66 -4.25
CA LEU A 9 -7.42 -5.26 -5.57
C LEU A 9 -8.79 -5.92 -5.70
N SER A 10 -9.60 -5.45 -6.65
CA SER A 10 -10.88 -6.06 -7.01
C SER A 10 -10.66 -7.21 -8.00
N GLN A 11 -10.04 -8.29 -7.54
CA GLN A 11 -9.86 -9.50 -8.34
C GLN A 11 -10.52 -10.68 -7.61
N PRO A 12 -11.12 -11.62 -8.36
CA PRO A 12 -11.79 -12.76 -7.75
C PRO A 12 -10.87 -13.55 -6.82
N ILE A 13 -11.39 -13.86 -5.64
CA ILE A 13 -10.80 -14.82 -4.72
C ILE A 13 -11.48 -16.16 -5.00
N GLU A 14 -10.69 -17.21 -5.15
CA GLU A 14 -11.19 -18.55 -5.42
C GLU A 14 -11.08 -19.42 -4.16
N LEU A 15 -12.15 -20.15 -3.86
CA LEU A 15 -12.12 -21.25 -2.91
C LEU A 15 -11.86 -22.55 -3.68
N LYS A 16 -10.76 -23.23 -3.34
CA LYS A 16 -10.40 -24.53 -3.92
C LYS A 16 -10.38 -25.59 -2.83
N ALA A 17 -10.97 -26.74 -3.09
CA ALA A 17 -10.80 -27.91 -2.23
C ALA A 17 -9.50 -28.62 -2.63
N ASP A 18 -8.67 -28.97 -1.65
CA ASP A 18 -7.54 -29.86 -1.86
C ASP A 18 -8.07 -31.26 -2.18
N GLU A 19 -7.68 -31.80 -3.32
CA GLU A 19 -8.21 -33.08 -3.83
C GLU A 19 -7.91 -34.27 -2.91
N LYS A 20 -6.84 -34.20 -2.12
CA LYS A 20 -6.40 -35.31 -1.25
C LYS A 20 -6.97 -35.23 0.15
N THR A 21 -7.07 -34.04 0.70
CA THR A 21 -7.45 -33.81 2.10
C THR A 21 -8.86 -33.27 2.26
N GLY A 22 -9.49 -32.77 1.19
CA GLY A 22 -10.75 -32.03 1.23
C GLY A 22 -10.67 -30.67 1.94
N GLN A 23 -9.49 -30.25 2.37
CA GLN A 23 -9.28 -28.97 3.04
C GLN A 23 -9.50 -27.82 2.06
N GLN A 24 -10.24 -26.82 2.49
CA GLN A 24 -10.45 -25.64 1.67
C GLN A 24 -9.22 -24.73 1.68
N LYS A 25 -8.88 -24.24 0.50
CA LYS A 25 -7.81 -23.29 0.25
C LYS A 25 -8.41 -22.00 -0.30
N ILE A 26 -7.91 -20.89 0.19
CA ILE A 26 -8.22 -19.56 -0.36
C ILE A 26 -7.08 -19.19 -1.31
N VAL A 27 -7.39 -18.91 -2.56
CA VAL A 27 -6.42 -18.56 -3.60
C VAL A 27 -6.80 -17.21 -4.21
N GLY A 28 -5.85 -16.30 -4.32
CA GLY A 28 -6.07 -15.00 -4.90
C GLY A 28 -4.78 -14.27 -5.26
N TYR A 29 -4.94 -13.05 -5.72
CA TYR A 29 -3.84 -12.13 -5.96
C TYR A 29 -3.89 -10.97 -4.98
N GLY A 30 -2.77 -10.69 -4.32
CA GLY A 30 -2.62 -9.52 -3.45
C GLY A 30 -2.35 -8.25 -4.25
N ALA A 31 -1.64 -8.38 -5.37
CA ALA A 31 -1.29 -7.28 -6.26
C ALA A 31 -1.22 -7.76 -7.71
N VAL A 32 -1.46 -6.85 -8.67
CA VAL A 32 -1.30 -7.08 -10.11
C VAL A 32 -0.21 -6.14 -10.62
N PHE A 33 0.67 -6.66 -11.48
CA PHE A 33 1.75 -5.88 -12.09
C PHE A 33 1.25 -5.02 -13.24
N GLU A 34 1.93 -3.90 -13.47
CA GLU A 34 1.74 -3.00 -14.61
C GLU A 34 0.28 -2.52 -14.80
N SER A 35 -0.55 -2.71 -13.80
CA SER A 35 -1.94 -2.23 -13.76
C SER A 35 -2.03 -0.95 -12.95
N ARG A 36 -2.71 0.06 -13.50
CA ARG A 36 -2.95 1.31 -12.78
C ARG A 36 -4.01 1.11 -11.69
N SER A 37 -3.74 1.65 -10.53
CA SER A 37 -4.72 1.75 -9.45
C SER A 37 -5.83 2.76 -9.80
N GLU A 38 -6.89 2.79 -9.00
CA GLU A 38 -7.78 3.93 -8.90
C GLU A 38 -7.01 5.17 -8.46
N ASN A 39 -7.63 6.36 -8.56
CA ASN A 39 -7.03 7.60 -8.09
C ASN A 39 -6.89 7.58 -6.55
N LEU A 40 -5.66 7.73 -6.06
CA LEU A 40 -5.31 7.68 -4.65
C LEU A 40 -5.23 9.08 -3.99
N GLY A 41 -6.07 10.02 -4.44
CA GLY A 41 -6.06 11.38 -3.91
C GLY A 41 -5.14 12.31 -4.71
N GLY A 42 -5.16 12.22 -6.05
CA GLY A 42 -4.40 13.08 -6.97
C GLY A 42 -3.29 12.37 -7.74
N PHE A 43 -3.12 11.07 -7.57
CA PHE A 43 -2.19 10.26 -8.35
C PHE A 43 -2.72 8.83 -8.55
N THR A 44 -2.19 8.14 -9.54
CA THR A 44 -2.37 6.71 -9.74
C THR A 44 -1.09 5.96 -9.42
N GLU A 45 -1.19 4.68 -9.11
CA GLU A 45 -0.05 3.84 -8.73
C GLU A 45 0.05 2.61 -9.64
N VAL A 46 1.27 2.21 -9.93
CA VAL A 46 1.58 0.98 -10.67
C VAL A 46 2.64 0.22 -9.87
N ILE A 47 2.50 -1.10 -9.80
CA ILE A 47 3.49 -1.97 -9.20
C ILE A 47 4.31 -2.60 -10.31
N ALA A 48 5.60 -2.34 -10.33
CA ALA A 48 6.50 -2.87 -11.35
C ALA A 48 6.76 -4.37 -11.14
N LYS A 49 7.02 -5.09 -12.22
CA LYS A 49 7.52 -6.47 -12.15
C LYS A 49 8.83 -6.49 -11.36
N GLY A 50 8.98 -7.49 -10.48
CA GLY A 50 10.15 -7.60 -9.61
C GLY A 50 10.05 -6.84 -8.26
N ALA A 51 9.01 -6.02 -8.06
CA ALA A 51 8.85 -5.24 -6.82
C ALA A 51 8.78 -6.11 -5.54
N PHE A 52 8.38 -7.38 -5.66
CA PHE A 52 8.22 -8.33 -4.55
C PHE A 52 9.37 -9.33 -4.39
N ASP A 53 10.37 -9.38 -5.28
CA ASP A 53 11.37 -10.46 -5.33
C ASP A 53 12.11 -10.70 -4.01
N GLU A 54 12.46 -9.63 -3.30
CA GLU A 54 13.20 -9.73 -2.05
C GLU A 54 12.32 -10.02 -0.82
N VAL A 55 11.01 -9.78 -0.93
CA VAL A 55 10.09 -9.86 0.23
C VAL A 55 9.26 -11.13 0.27
N LEU A 56 9.33 -12.00 -0.74
CA LEU A 56 8.64 -13.29 -0.73
C LEU A 56 9.08 -14.20 0.43
N LYS A 57 10.30 -13.99 0.96
CA LYS A 57 10.86 -14.73 2.12
C LYS A 57 10.49 -14.09 3.46
N ASN A 58 9.78 -12.98 3.48
CA ASN A 58 9.34 -12.36 4.72
C ASN A 58 8.36 -13.26 5.47
N ASP A 59 8.29 -13.08 6.78
CA ASP A 59 7.26 -13.71 7.61
C ASP A 59 5.94 -12.94 7.48
N VAL A 60 5.15 -13.33 6.47
CA VAL A 60 3.90 -12.68 6.07
C VAL A 60 2.70 -13.38 6.71
N ARG A 61 1.67 -12.63 7.07
CA ARG A 61 0.39 -13.16 7.54
C ARG A 61 -0.65 -13.08 6.44
N ALA A 62 -1.53 -14.08 6.42
CA ALA A 62 -2.82 -13.94 5.77
C ALA A 62 -3.85 -13.59 6.86
N LEU A 63 -4.50 -12.44 6.70
CA LEU A 63 -5.48 -11.93 7.66
C LEU A 63 -6.84 -11.78 6.97
N PHE A 64 -7.92 -11.70 7.75
CA PHE A 64 -9.19 -11.24 7.25
C PHE A 64 -9.37 -9.75 7.63
N ASN A 65 -9.66 -8.90 6.65
CA ASN A 65 -9.81 -7.46 6.82
C ASN A 65 -8.62 -6.76 7.51
N HIS A 66 -7.38 -7.26 7.34
CA HIS A 66 -6.18 -6.79 8.06
C HIS A 66 -6.28 -6.85 9.59
N ASP A 67 -7.21 -7.64 10.13
CA ASP A 67 -7.40 -7.80 11.57
C ASP A 67 -6.43 -8.86 12.10
N PRO A 68 -5.49 -8.50 13.00
CA PRO A 68 -4.53 -9.45 13.58
C PRO A 68 -5.19 -10.53 14.46
N ASN A 69 -6.45 -10.35 14.86
CA ASN A 69 -7.20 -11.38 15.59
C ASN A 69 -7.77 -12.46 14.65
N PHE A 70 -7.87 -12.19 13.34
CA PHE A 70 -8.36 -13.13 12.33
C PHE A 70 -7.24 -13.61 11.42
N VAL A 71 -6.36 -14.45 11.95
CA VAL A 71 -5.24 -15.04 11.19
C VAL A 71 -5.77 -16.23 10.39
N LEU A 72 -5.68 -16.14 9.06
CA LEU A 72 -6.04 -17.20 8.12
C LEU A 72 -4.86 -18.11 7.76
N GLY A 73 -3.64 -17.57 7.83
CA GLY A 73 -2.42 -18.30 7.54
C GLY A 73 -1.16 -17.48 7.80
N ARG A 74 0.01 -18.15 7.73
CA ARG A 74 1.31 -17.51 7.94
C ARG A 74 2.38 -18.22 7.10
N SER A 75 3.28 -17.48 6.48
CA SER A 75 4.32 -18.06 5.63
C SER A 75 5.31 -18.92 6.42
N SER A 76 5.74 -18.47 7.61
CA SER A 76 6.68 -19.23 8.44
C SER A 76 6.11 -20.52 9.02
N SER A 77 4.79 -20.68 9.11
CA SER A 77 4.12 -21.93 9.52
C SER A 77 3.71 -22.81 8.33
N GLY A 78 3.98 -22.37 7.10
CA GLY A 78 3.65 -23.11 5.88
C GLY A 78 2.17 -23.11 5.49
N THR A 79 1.32 -22.39 6.24
CA THR A 79 -0.13 -22.27 5.97
C THR A 79 -0.49 -21.14 5.01
N LEU A 80 0.47 -20.28 4.66
CA LEU A 80 0.41 -19.29 3.59
C LEU A 80 1.57 -19.54 2.64
N ARG A 81 1.27 -19.65 1.36
CA ARG A 81 2.26 -19.70 0.26
C ARG A 81 2.12 -18.47 -0.61
N LEU A 82 3.24 -17.81 -0.86
CA LEU A 82 3.33 -16.64 -1.73
C LEU A 82 4.17 -17.01 -2.94
N SER A 83 3.75 -16.57 -4.11
CA SER A 83 4.48 -16.71 -5.36
C SER A 83 4.25 -15.49 -6.24
N VAL A 84 5.18 -15.25 -7.14
CA VAL A 84 5.05 -14.23 -8.18
C VAL A 84 4.98 -14.95 -9.52
N ASP A 85 4.05 -14.55 -10.36
CA ASP A 85 3.93 -14.96 -11.75
C ASP A 85 3.90 -13.72 -12.68
N ASP A 86 3.63 -13.91 -13.95
CA ASP A 86 3.55 -12.79 -14.91
C ASP A 86 2.41 -11.82 -14.65
N TYR A 87 1.40 -12.24 -13.89
CA TYR A 87 0.23 -11.45 -13.57
C TYR A 87 0.41 -10.61 -12.30
N GLY A 88 1.02 -11.20 -11.23
CA GLY A 88 1.15 -10.48 -9.98
C GLY A 88 1.67 -11.29 -8.79
N LEU A 89 1.39 -10.79 -7.59
CA LEU A 89 1.63 -11.46 -6.31
C LEU A 89 0.47 -12.39 -6.00
N ARG A 90 0.66 -13.70 -6.23
CA ARG A 90 -0.31 -14.74 -5.93
C ARG A 90 -0.13 -15.25 -4.49
N TYR A 91 -1.23 -15.46 -3.80
CA TYR A 91 -1.24 -16.13 -2.50
C TYR A 91 -2.14 -17.36 -2.50
N GLU A 92 -1.78 -18.34 -1.67
CA GLU A 92 -2.55 -19.55 -1.38
C GLU A 92 -2.52 -19.81 0.12
N ILE A 93 -3.71 -19.91 0.73
CA ILE A 93 -3.90 -20.05 2.17
C ILE A 93 -4.59 -21.39 2.44
N ASP A 94 -4.01 -22.23 3.32
CA ASP A 94 -4.72 -23.39 3.86
C ASP A 94 -5.69 -22.89 4.93
N ALA A 95 -6.97 -22.80 4.59
CA ALA A 95 -7.96 -22.17 5.45
C ALA A 95 -8.09 -22.92 6.80
N PRO A 96 -8.09 -22.22 7.95
CA PRO A 96 -8.35 -22.83 9.24
C PRO A 96 -9.71 -23.54 9.28
N GLN A 97 -9.74 -24.75 9.83
CA GLN A 97 -10.95 -25.61 9.87
C GLN A 97 -11.87 -25.31 11.08
N THR A 98 -11.81 -24.09 11.60
CA THR A 98 -12.66 -23.66 12.72
C THR A 98 -14.04 -23.23 12.23
N GLN A 99 -15.07 -23.42 13.05
CA GLN A 99 -16.44 -22.99 12.72
C GLN A 99 -16.51 -21.47 12.47
N THR A 100 -15.79 -20.70 13.27
CA THR A 100 -15.73 -19.22 13.12
C THR A 100 -15.23 -18.80 11.75
N VAL A 101 -14.12 -19.40 11.26
CA VAL A 101 -13.59 -19.06 9.93
C VAL A 101 -14.51 -19.52 8.83
N ARG A 102 -15.14 -20.68 8.99
CA ARG A 102 -16.15 -21.16 8.04
C ARG A 102 -17.30 -20.17 7.90
N ASP A 103 -17.92 -19.80 9.00
CA ASP A 103 -19.13 -18.97 9.00
C ASP A 103 -18.86 -17.51 8.60
N LEU A 104 -17.73 -16.96 9.03
CA LEU A 104 -17.41 -15.53 8.82
C LEU A 104 -16.59 -15.23 7.58
N VAL A 105 -15.91 -16.22 7.00
CA VAL A 105 -15.00 -16.02 5.88
C VAL A 105 -15.36 -16.91 4.69
N LEU A 106 -15.36 -18.24 4.87
CA LEU A 106 -15.48 -19.17 3.74
C LEU A 106 -16.88 -19.18 3.14
N GLU A 107 -17.94 -19.19 3.95
CA GLU A 107 -19.32 -19.14 3.46
C GLU A 107 -19.63 -17.81 2.75
N PRO A 108 -19.29 -16.62 3.31
CA PRO A 108 -19.42 -15.36 2.59
C PRO A 108 -18.59 -15.29 1.29
N MET A 109 -17.39 -15.88 1.25
CA MET A 109 -16.62 -16.00 0.01
C MET A 109 -17.32 -16.89 -1.02
N ALA A 110 -17.83 -18.05 -0.60
CA ALA A 110 -18.53 -18.99 -1.49
C ALA A 110 -19.78 -18.37 -2.09
N ARG A 111 -20.42 -17.46 -1.37
CA ARG A 111 -21.61 -16.70 -1.83
C ARG A 111 -21.24 -15.50 -2.70
N GLY A 112 -19.96 -15.09 -2.75
CA GLY A 112 -19.52 -13.89 -3.44
C GLY A 112 -19.70 -12.58 -2.65
N ASP A 113 -19.92 -12.65 -1.35
CA ASP A 113 -20.01 -11.44 -0.49
C ASP A 113 -18.61 -10.86 -0.19
N ILE A 114 -17.56 -11.68 -0.28
CA ILE A 114 -16.16 -11.30 -0.11
C ILE A 114 -15.43 -11.65 -1.39
N THR A 115 -15.04 -10.62 -2.17
CA THR A 115 -14.47 -10.81 -3.51
C THR A 115 -13.13 -10.11 -3.69
N GLY A 116 -12.73 -9.22 -2.79
CA GLY A 116 -11.55 -8.40 -2.94
C GLY A 116 -10.40 -8.83 -2.06
N SER A 117 -9.20 -8.53 -2.53
CA SER A 117 -7.95 -8.71 -1.79
C SER A 117 -7.31 -7.37 -1.47
N SER A 118 -6.54 -7.34 -0.39
CA SER A 118 -5.69 -6.22 -0.03
C SER A 118 -4.34 -6.74 0.45
N PHE A 119 -3.31 -5.91 0.40
CA PHE A 119 -2.00 -6.24 0.97
C PHE A 119 -1.41 -5.05 1.70
N GLY A 120 -0.71 -5.34 2.79
CA GLY A 120 -0.01 -4.37 3.62
C GLY A 120 1.50 -4.44 3.37
N PHE A 121 2.11 -3.30 3.04
CA PHE A 121 3.52 -3.24 2.65
C PHE A 121 4.20 -1.93 3.04
N SER A 122 5.53 -1.88 2.87
CA SER A 122 6.31 -0.64 2.95
C SER A 122 7.21 -0.53 1.72
N VAL A 123 7.28 0.67 1.16
CA VAL A 123 8.06 0.94 -0.06
C VAL A 123 9.53 1.13 0.28
N GLU A 124 10.41 0.58 -0.56
CA GLU A 124 11.85 0.86 -0.54
C GLU A 124 12.23 1.88 -1.60
N LYS A 125 11.72 1.67 -2.83
CA LYS A 125 12.02 2.50 -3.98
C LYS A 125 10.78 2.68 -4.84
N ASP A 126 10.50 3.92 -5.18
CA ASP A 126 9.45 4.32 -6.11
C ASP A 126 9.97 5.37 -7.08
N LYS A 127 9.25 5.53 -8.17
CA LYS A 127 9.50 6.54 -9.19
C LYS A 127 8.21 7.28 -9.50
N TRP A 128 8.28 8.60 -9.50
CA TRP A 128 7.16 9.44 -9.84
C TRP A 128 7.33 10.03 -11.24
N SER A 129 6.26 10.05 -12.00
CA SER A 129 6.21 10.65 -13.34
C SER A 129 4.97 11.51 -13.48
N GLU A 130 5.08 12.54 -14.30
CA GLU A 130 3.99 13.46 -14.64
C GLU A 130 3.72 13.33 -16.13
N GLY A 131 2.48 13.05 -16.48
CA GLY A 131 2.02 12.98 -17.86
C GLY A 131 1.85 14.36 -18.47
N GLU A 132 1.75 14.43 -19.80
CA GLU A 132 1.51 15.68 -20.52
C GLU A 132 0.16 16.35 -20.16
N ASP A 133 -0.79 15.57 -19.68
CA ASP A 133 -2.10 15.97 -19.18
C ASP A 133 -2.09 16.40 -17.71
N GLY A 134 -0.92 16.43 -17.06
CA GLY A 134 -0.76 16.74 -15.65
C GLY A 134 -1.11 15.57 -14.71
N SER A 135 -1.39 14.38 -15.23
CA SER A 135 -1.62 13.20 -14.41
C SER A 135 -0.33 12.74 -13.73
N ILE A 136 -0.41 12.46 -12.42
CA ILE A 136 0.71 11.98 -11.63
C ILE A 136 0.60 10.46 -11.49
N THR A 137 1.70 9.75 -11.80
CA THR A 137 1.80 8.31 -11.65
C THR A 137 2.99 7.96 -10.76
N ARG A 138 2.75 7.13 -9.74
CA ARG A 138 3.77 6.55 -8.87
C ARG A 138 4.03 5.11 -9.32
N SER A 139 5.25 4.77 -9.69
CA SER A 139 5.67 3.40 -9.97
C SER A 139 6.43 2.84 -8.77
N ILE A 140 5.90 1.80 -8.13
CA ILE A 140 6.59 1.09 -7.04
C ILE A 140 7.54 0.09 -7.66
N GLU A 141 8.84 0.38 -7.59
CA GLU A 141 9.91 -0.46 -8.15
C GLU A 141 10.40 -1.51 -7.16
N LYS A 142 10.36 -1.21 -5.85
CA LYS A 142 10.84 -2.13 -4.82
C LYS A 142 10.10 -1.95 -3.50
N ILE A 143 9.69 -3.06 -2.94
CA ILE A 143 9.04 -3.16 -1.62
C ILE A 143 10.10 -3.57 -0.59
N SER A 144 10.16 -2.86 0.54
CA SER A 144 11.10 -3.19 1.63
C SER A 144 10.55 -4.25 2.57
N ARG A 145 9.22 -4.33 2.69
CA ARG A 145 8.56 -5.30 3.57
C ARG A 145 7.15 -5.58 3.09
N LEU A 146 6.81 -6.85 3.02
CA LEU A 146 5.44 -7.34 2.88
C LEU A 146 4.98 -7.80 4.27
N LEU A 147 3.88 -7.26 4.77
CA LEU A 147 3.39 -7.54 6.11
C LEU A 147 2.28 -8.59 6.09
N ASP A 148 1.26 -8.33 5.28
CA ASP A 148 0.11 -9.21 5.17
C ASP A 148 -0.51 -9.19 3.77
N VAL A 149 -1.24 -10.25 3.47
CA VAL A 149 -2.22 -10.36 2.38
C VAL A 149 -3.57 -10.69 2.99
N SER A 150 -4.62 -10.02 2.56
CA SER A 150 -5.91 -10.10 3.24
C SER A 150 -7.06 -10.17 2.25
N PRO A 151 -7.90 -11.22 2.29
CA PRO A 151 -9.29 -11.10 1.84
C PRO A 151 -9.99 -9.99 2.61
N VAL A 152 -10.71 -9.12 1.90
CA VAL A 152 -11.36 -7.97 2.51
C VAL A 152 -12.80 -7.80 2.03
N THR A 153 -13.68 -7.37 2.95
CA THR A 153 -15.10 -7.13 2.68
C THR A 153 -15.31 -5.84 1.88
N TYR A 154 -14.54 -4.81 2.22
CA TYR A 154 -14.62 -3.51 1.56
C TYR A 154 -13.25 -3.12 1.01
N PRO A 155 -13.21 -2.46 -0.17
CA PRO A 155 -11.99 -1.82 -0.62
C PRO A 155 -11.54 -0.80 0.43
N ALA A 156 -10.23 -0.70 0.65
CA ALA A 156 -9.70 0.44 1.39
C ALA A 156 -10.10 1.71 0.64
N TYR A 157 -10.49 2.75 1.38
CA TYR A 157 -10.77 4.05 0.78
C TYR A 157 -9.55 4.49 -0.03
N PRO A 158 -9.73 4.89 -1.31
CA PRO A 158 -8.62 5.29 -2.17
C PRO A 158 -7.83 6.48 -1.59
N GLU A 159 -8.51 7.36 -0.85
CA GLU A 159 -7.91 8.51 -0.16
C GLU A 159 -7.44 8.12 1.25
N THR A 160 -6.35 7.37 1.35
CA THR A 160 -5.73 7.14 2.65
C THR A 160 -4.78 8.30 3.00
N ASP A 161 -4.75 8.72 4.27
CA ASP A 161 -3.79 9.73 4.78
C ASP A 161 -2.34 9.38 4.37
N VAL A 162 -2.04 8.10 4.22
CA VAL A 162 -0.73 7.59 3.82
C VAL A 162 -0.45 7.89 2.34
N ALA A 163 -1.45 7.73 1.45
CA ALA A 163 -1.29 8.05 0.03
C ALA A 163 -1.10 9.54 -0.17
N LEU A 164 -1.91 10.38 0.48
CA LEU A 164 -1.79 11.84 0.46
C LEU A 164 -0.44 12.32 1.00
N ARG A 165 0.07 11.69 2.06
CA ARG A 165 1.40 12.00 2.61
C ARG A 165 2.51 11.68 1.62
N SER A 166 2.46 10.54 0.95
CA SER A 166 3.46 10.15 -0.06
C SER A 166 3.50 11.16 -1.22
N LEU A 167 2.34 11.66 -1.66
CA LEU A 167 2.26 12.71 -2.67
C LEU A 167 2.87 14.04 -2.17
N SER A 168 2.54 14.45 -0.93
CA SER A 168 3.08 15.67 -0.32
C SER A 168 4.61 15.62 -0.20
N GLU A 169 5.16 14.51 0.27
CA GLU A 169 6.61 14.30 0.38
C GLU A 169 7.30 14.38 -0.99
N HIS A 170 6.67 13.84 -2.04
CA HIS A 170 7.18 13.96 -3.40
C HIS A 170 7.17 15.42 -3.89
N GLN A 171 6.07 16.15 -3.67
CA GLN A 171 5.97 17.55 -4.06
C GLN A 171 6.98 18.44 -3.32
N GLU A 172 7.17 18.24 -2.02
CA GLU A 172 8.17 18.94 -1.22
C GLU A 172 9.60 18.64 -1.70
N SER A 173 9.89 17.42 -2.15
CA SER A 173 11.21 17.05 -2.69
C SER A 173 11.54 17.78 -3.99
N LYS A 174 10.55 18.12 -4.81
CA LYS A 174 10.72 18.93 -6.03
C LYS A 174 11.04 20.39 -5.72
N VAL A 175 10.61 20.91 -4.57
CA VAL A 175 10.78 22.33 -4.19
C VAL A 175 12.15 22.58 -3.54
N LYS A 176 12.73 21.60 -2.83
CA LYS A 176 14.01 21.74 -2.11
C LYS A 176 15.26 21.97 -2.97
N PRO A 177 15.44 21.38 -4.16
CA PRO A 177 16.69 21.52 -4.93
C PRO A 177 16.98 22.96 -5.39
N ASN A 178 15.95 23.80 -5.48
CA ASN A 178 16.11 25.17 -6.02
C ASN A 178 16.56 26.22 -4.97
N ILE A 179 16.65 25.83 -3.70
CA ILE A 179 17.04 26.73 -2.61
C ILE A 179 18.53 26.55 -2.25
N GLU A 180 19.08 25.36 -2.39
CA GLU A 180 20.50 25.09 -2.05
C GLU A 180 21.47 25.58 -3.15
N GLU A 181 21.14 25.42 -4.44
CA GLU A 181 21.98 25.92 -5.54
C GLU A 181 22.11 27.46 -5.57
N LYS A 182 21.13 28.19 -5.01
CA LYS A 182 21.18 29.68 -4.95
C LYS A 182 21.84 30.24 -3.69
N ARG A 183 22.26 29.39 -2.74
CA ARG A 183 22.96 29.86 -1.53
C ARG A 183 24.44 30.14 -1.75
N GLU A 184 25.05 29.62 -2.80
CA GLU A 184 26.48 29.84 -3.10
C GLU A 184 26.77 31.16 -3.84
N GLU A 185 25.75 31.79 -4.44
CA GLU A 185 25.91 33.11 -5.05
C GLU A 185 25.26 34.17 -4.15
N GLY A 186 26.07 34.82 -3.34
CA GLY A 186 25.71 35.83 -2.32
C GLY A 186 24.74 36.94 -2.75
N CYS A 187 23.47 36.61 -2.88
CA CYS A 187 22.41 37.54 -3.25
C CYS A 187 21.70 38.11 -2.00
N GLU A 188 21.80 39.41 -1.80
CA GLU A 188 21.15 40.15 -0.71
C GLU A 188 19.60 40.06 -0.73
N GLU A 189 19.02 39.78 -1.90
CA GLU A 189 17.57 39.56 -2.09
C GLU A 189 17.03 38.28 -1.50
N CYS A 190 17.92 37.24 -1.30
CA CYS A 190 17.56 35.98 -0.67
C CYS A 190 17.36 36.14 0.85
N ARG A 191 18.10 37.02 1.53
CA ARG A 191 17.94 37.27 2.99
C ARG A 191 16.57 37.80 3.36
N THR A 192 15.97 38.63 2.50
CA THR A 192 14.64 39.21 2.76
C THR A 192 13.50 38.23 2.55
N LYS A 193 13.65 37.24 1.63
CA LYS A 193 12.66 36.20 1.39
C LYS A 193 12.68 35.14 2.51
N ASP A 194 13.84 34.77 3.04
CA ASP A 194 13.94 33.83 4.18
C ASP A 194 13.27 34.37 5.45
N ILE A 195 13.39 35.67 5.72
CA ILE A 195 12.72 36.33 6.85
C ILE A 195 11.18 36.32 6.66
N ARG A 196 10.71 36.43 5.42
CA ARG A 196 9.27 36.44 5.11
C ARG A 196 8.65 35.06 5.24
N ILE A 197 9.35 34.01 4.79
CA ILE A 197 8.94 32.60 4.92
C ILE A 197 8.94 32.17 6.39
N SER A 198 9.96 32.53 7.17
CA SER A 198 10.04 32.20 8.60
C SER A 198 8.94 32.92 9.43
N ARG A 199 8.49 34.10 9.01
CA ARG A 199 7.36 34.80 9.64
C ARG A 199 6.01 34.16 9.30
N LEU A 200 5.84 33.67 8.06
CA LEU A 200 4.63 32.97 7.65
C LEU A 200 4.49 31.61 8.32
N SER A 201 5.57 30.83 8.46
CA SER A 201 5.54 29.55 9.17
C SER A 201 5.22 29.70 10.65
N LYS A 202 5.79 30.71 11.34
CA LYS A 202 5.44 31.02 12.73
C LYS A 202 3.99 31.47 12.89
N SER A 203 3.44 32.22 11.94
CA SER A 203 2.03 32.63 11.96
C SER A 203 1.08 31.45 11.80
N LEU A 204 1.44 30.46 10.95
CA LEU A 204 0.67 29.21 10.78
C LEU A 204 0.72 28.31 12.02
N GLU A 205 1.86 28.22 12.71
CA GLU A 205 1.95 27.47 13.98
C GLU A 205 1.12 28.10 15.10
N ILE A 206 1.09 29.43 15.18
CA ILE A 206 0.25 30.14 16.14
C ILE A 206 -1.24 29.90 15.84
N HIS A 207 -1.64 29.92 14.56
CA HIS A 207 -3.05 29.67 14.19
C HIS A 207 -3.49 28.23 14.53
N LYS A 208 -2.62 27.22 14.33
CA LYS A 208 -2.89 25.82 14.71
C LYS A 208 -3.06 25.61 16.20
N ARG A 209 -2.41 26.43 17.04
CA ARG A 209 -2.56 26.37 18.52
C ARG A 209 -3.87 26.98 19.03
N PHE A 210 -4.46 27.92 18.31
CA PHE A 210 -5.74 28.56 18.66
C PHE A 210 -6.98 27.82 18.15
N THR A 211 -6.85 26.89 17.18
CA THR A 211 -7.97 26.09 16.66
C THR A 211 -8.06 24.70 17.30
N ALA A 212 -7.16 24.35 18.23
CA ALA A 212 -7.14 23.08 18.96
C ALA A 212 -7.51 23.22 20.45
N ALA A 213 -8.21 24.31 20.85
CA ALA A 213 -8.73 24.54 22.19
C ALA A 213 -10.26 24.55 22.20
#